data_a09c462083571469a12aab20c60e6ca3
#
_entry.id   a09c462083571469a12aab20c60e6ca3
#
_cell.length_a   1.000
_cell.length_b   1.000
_cell.length_c   1.000
_cell.angle_alpha   90.00
_cell.angle_beta   90.00
_cell.angle_gamma   90.00
#
_symmetry.space_group_name_H-M   'P 1'
#
loop_
_entity.id
_entity.type
_entity.pdbx_description
1 polymer ?
#
loop_
_entity_poly.entity_id
_entity_poly.type
_entity_poly.pdbx_seq_one_letter_code
_entity_poly.pdbx_strand_id
1 'polypeptide(L)'
;MIYDFVFKLFLFINIFKSIINSGLLDYSHDFGSELKIQVGSISSNNGIISYSYEKLQMCGNQNLQKVEDTFGEIFTGEKKFNTGYTAQTGKNSYCQILCYNQFSQESINLMHTLINKNYFINLYLDNLPVVLRNFNIKLNTSSFDLSSGIPLGYMYDNYYYIYNHYEFHILINKKSKTKYNVVGFQVVPLSIKHDMNKPLCSNLSEEINNNFDKEKQILNEFVNNILFTYDIIFENSTKTFAYRWDFYKPKKTRIHWYGIIISQSIILSLTIIIFFFFIRNINIEINQYNQKVGSLEIIDFYTWKELSGDVFRAPIKKPILLSSLIGNGFQLFCTISLTLFLEVFDFLDKNKRVNIFNIGIAFFCIMGLPSGFISAKIYQFFKGRNWVKNGILTSLIFPGLSFCGLFIINIFLIIEKASSAFNFMDLLSLLLFWMFLIFPLILFGSFLGFKSKEIKAPCKTNPIPSYISDKPWYLNYKLVIFITGIISFASFFVELNYIMNSLWRHQIYYIATFLLISFILFVLICSEISIMVIFLNLCYGDYNWWWKSFLIGGSPVIYFILFSIIYFFKLNITGFSSASVYCGIMGLISIITLFVCGSISVLITFIFVKFIYSKIKID
;
A
#
# COMPACT_ATOMS: atom_id res chain seq x y z
N MET A 1 -23.68 22.36 -11.84
CA MET A 1 -23.12 21.85 -10.58
C MET A 1 -21.91 20.91 -10.78
N ILE A 2 -21.99 19.83 -11.58
CA ILE A 2 -20.83 18.94 -11.86
C ILE A 2 -19.75 19.67 -12.64
N TYR A 3 -20.09 20.43 -13.69
CA TYR A 3 -19.15 21.25 -14.47
C TYR A 3 -18.44 22.32 -13.63
N ASP A 4 -19.16 22.97 -12.70
CA ASP A 4 -18.62 24.01 -11.83
C ASP A 4 -17.67 23.41 -10.77
N PHE A 5 -17.98 22.19 -10.29
CA PHE A 5 -17.11 21.43 -9.39
C PHE A 5 -15.84 20.96 -10.10
N VAL A 6 -15.96 20.41 -11.31
CA VAL A 6 -14.81 19.98 -12.13
C VAL A 6 -13.92 21.17 -12.50
N PHE A 7 -14.50 22.32 -12.84
CA PHE A 7 -13.75 23.54 -13.16
C PHE A 7 -13.03 24.11 -11.94
N LYS A 8 -13.67 24.13 -10.76
CA LYS A 8 -13.03 24.53 -9.49
C LYS A 8 -11.94 23.55 -9.06
N LEU A 9 -12.16 22.25 -9.28
CA LEU A 9 -11.13 21.23 -9.05
C LEU A 9 -9.94 21.42 -9.98
N PHE A 10 -10.18 21.71 -11.27
CA PHE A 10 -9.13 21.99 -12.25
C PHE A 10 -8.34 23.26 -11.94
N LEU A 11 -9.02 24.32 -11.49
CA LEU A 11 -8.39 25.56 -11.00
C LEU A 11 -7.56 25.31 -9.74
N PHE A 12 -8.07 24.55 -8.79
CA PHE A 12 -7.35 24.15 -7.58
C PHE A 12 -6.11 23.31 -7.91
N ILE A 13 -6.22 22.37 -8.85
CA ILE A 13 -5.11 21.57 -9.35
C ILE A 13 -4.04 22.44 -10.00
N ASN A 14 -4.42 23.44 -10.82
CA ASN A 14 -3.46 24.34 -11.46
C ASN A 14 -2.78 25.29 -10.46
N ILE A 15 -3.49 25.78 -9.46
CA ILE A 15 -2.91 26.58 -8.37
C ILE A 15 -1.96 25.72 -7.53
N PHE A 16 -2.34 24.50 -7.21
CA PHE A 16 -1.51 23.53 -6.48
C PHE A 16 -0.27 23.15 -7.29
N LYS A 17 -0.41 22.96 -8.61
CA LYS A 17 0.71 22.72 -9.54
C LYS A 17 1.67 23.91 -9.60
N SER A 18 1.15 25.13 -9.58
CA SER A 18 1.97 26.36 -9.54
C SER A 18 2.75 26.46 -8.22
N ILE A 19 2.13 26.13 -7.08
CA ILE A 19 2.76 26.13 -5.76
C ILE A 19 3.83 25.02 -5.67
N ILE A 20 3.56 23.84 -6.23
CA ILE A 20 4.52 22.72 -6.26
C ILE A 20 5.66 23.00 -7.22
N ASN A 21 5.39 23.59 -8.40
CA ASN A 21 6.44 23.97 -9.37
C ASN A 21 7.36 25.07 -8.86
N SER A 22 6.91 25.95 -7.96
CA SER A 22 7.79 26.91 -7.29
C SER A 22 8.74 26.27 -6.27
N GLY A 23 8.48 25.01 -5.88
CA GLY A 23 9.32 24.20 -4.99
C GLY A 23 10.13 23.12 -5.69
N LEU A 24 10.20 23.10 -7.03
CA LEU A 24 11.11 22.23 -7.78
C LEU A 24 12.56 22.63 -7.47
N LEU A 25 13.05 22.14 -6.34
CA LEU A 25 14.46 22.15 -5.99
C LEU A 25 15.24 21.52 -7.14
N ASP A 26 16.12 22.32 -7.73
CA ASP A 26 17.02 21.87 -8.78
C ASP A 26 18.01 20.88 -8.14
N TYR A 27 17.74 19.57 -8.25
CA TYR A 27 18.59 18.49 -7.75
C TYR A 27 19.89 18.31 -8.58
N SER A 28 20.37 19.39 -9.17
CA SER A 28 21.62 19.40 -9.90
C SER A 28 22.77 19.71 -8.94
N HIS A 29 23.81 18.91 -9.00
CA HIS A 29 25.02 19.06 -8.23
C HIS A 29 26.08 19.78 -9.06
N ASP A 30 26.80 20.69 -8.44
CA ASP A 30 27.94 21.37 -9.08
C ASP A 30 29.15 20.41 -9.17
N PHE A 31 30.00 20.61 -10.19
CA PHE A 31 31.22 19.83 -10.34
C PHE A 31 32.11 19.95 -9.10
N GLY A 32 32.53 18.83 -8.53
CA GLY A 32 33.36 18.78 -7.32
C GLY A 32 32.57 18.94 -6.00
N SER A 33 31.24 19.11 -6.03
CA SER A 33 30.44 19.07 -4.81
C SER A 33 30.46 17.70 -4.15
N GLU A 34 30.42 17.67 -2.83
CA GLU A 34 30.43 16.43 -2.05
C GLU A 34 29.04 15.77 -2.07
N LEU A 35 29.00 14.51 -2.49
CA LEU A 35 27.84 13.62 -2.42
C LEU A 35 28.03 12.65 -1.25
N LYS A 36 27.10 12.63 -0.29
CA LYS A 36 27.13 11.70 0.84
C LYS A 36 26.26 10.49 0.54
N ILE A 37 26.84 9.31 0.68
CA ILE A 37 26.10 8.05 0.57
C ILE A 37 25.46 7.78 1.93
N GLN A 38 24.15 7.55 1.92
CA GLN A 38 23.36 7.25 3.10
C GLN A 38 23.14 5.75 3.22
N VAL A 39 23.09 5.24 4.45
CA VAL A 39 22.69 3.86 4.75
C VAL A 39 21.32 3.85 5.40
N GLY A 40 20.47 2.93 4.96
CA GLY A 40 19.20 2.63 5.60
C GLY A 40 19.31 1.43 6.55
N SER A 41 18.18 0.79 6.78
CA SER A 41 18.12 -0.45 7.55
C SER A 41 18.68 -1.64 6.76
N ILE A 42 19.13 -2.65 7.50
CA ILE A 42 19.54 -3.94 6.95
C ILE A 42 18.26 -4.80 6.85
N SER A 43 18.00 -5.35 5.67
CA SER A 43 16.80 -6.15 5.40
C SER A 43 17.18 -7.48 4.74
N SER A 44 16.23 -8.43 4.75
CA SER A 44 16.39 -9.73 4.11
C SER A 44 15.12 -10.08 3.34
N ASN A 45 15.29 -10.81 2.24
CA ASN A 45 14.14 -11.37 1.50
C ASN A 45 13.46 -12.53 2.24
N ASN A 46 14.19 -13.18 3.17
CA ASN A 46 13.71 -14.32 3.96
C ASN A 46 13.30 -13.92 5.38
N GLY A 47 13.60 -12.69 5.80
CA GLY A 47 13.28 -12.15 7.13
C GLY A 47 12.49 -10.84 7.03
N ILE A 48 11.40 -10.72 7.79
CA ILE A 48 10.56 -9.50 7.79
C ILE A 48 11.16 -8.40 8.65
N ILE A 49 11.99 -8.79 9.63
CA ILE A 49 12.55 -7.86 10.62
C ILE A 49 13.78 -7.19 10.03
N SER A 50 13.76 -5.87 9.97
CA SER A 50 14.92 -5.06 9.61
C SER A 50 15.70 -4.66 10.85
N TYR A 51 17.03 -4.60 10.72
CA TYR A 51 17.93 -4.19 11.80
C TYR A 51 18.60 -2.87 11.46
N SER A 52 18.99 -2.10 12.48
CA SER A 52 19.81 -0.90 12.30
C SER A 52 21.22 -1.27 11.83
N TYR A 53 21.78 -0.46 10.95
CA TYR A 53 23.17 -0.62 10.49
C TYR A 53 24.18 -0.57 11.65
N GLU A 54 23.91 0.20 12.69
CA GLU A 54 24.73 0.29 13.89
C GLU A 54 24.96 -1.08 14.56
N LYS A 55 24.00 -2.02 14.43
CA LYS A 55 24.09 -3.36 15.01
C LYS A 55 25.20 -4.21 14.38
N LEU A 56 25.61 -3.90 13.14
CA LEU A 56 26.68 -4.62 12.45
C LEU A 56 28.07 -4.30 13.00
N GLN A 57 28.19 -3.24 13.79
CA GLN A 57 29.50 -2.72 14.24
C GLN A 57 30.51 -2.55 13.09
N MET A 58 30.01 -2.32 11.88
CA MET A 58 30.83 -1.96 10.72
C MET A 58 31.35 -0.52 10.86
N CYS A 59 32.30 -0.16 10.03
CA CYS A 59 32.89 1.16 9.97
C CYS A 59 31.93 2.30 10.18
N GLY A 60 32.17 3.14 11.17
CA GLY A 60 31.50 4.43 11.25
C GLY A 60 30.48 4.63 12.38
N ASN A 61 30.38 3.72 13.35
CA ASN A 61 29.55 3.97 14.53
C ASN A 61 29.93 5.27 15.27
N GLN A 62 31.14 5.77 15.08
CA GLN A 62 31.59 7.03 15.69
C GLN A 62 31.20 8.29 14.92
N ASN A 63 30.80 8.17 13.64
CA ASN A 63 30.50 9.30 12.75
C ASN A 63 29.12 9.20 12.05
N LEU A 64 28.25 8.27 12.47
CA LEU A 64 26.91 8.14 11.91
C LEU A 64 26.02 9.31 12.36
N GLN A 65 25.81 10.26 11.46
CA GLN A 65 24.86 11.33 11.69
C GLN A 65 23.47 10.85 11.24
N LYS A 66 22.53 10.80 12.18
CA LYS A 66 21.14 10.50 11.86
C LYS A 66 20.56 11.61 10.98
N VAL A 67 19.94 11.23 9.89
CA VAL A 67 19.14 12.16 9.07
C VAL A 67 17.80 12.36 9.75
N GLU A 68 17.24 13.57 9.72
CA GLU A 68 15.95 13.86 10.32
C GLU A 68 14.86 12.96 9.75
N ASP A 69 14.12 12.26 10.63
CA ASP A 69 13.06 11.36 10.25
C ASP A 69 11.78 12.14 9.90
N THR A 70 11.22 11.90 8.74
CA THR A 70 9.88 12.39 8.39
C THR A 70 8.82 11.42 8.92
N PHE A 71 7.55 11.88 9.08
CA PHE A 71 6.46 11.03 9.52
C PHE A 71 6.35 9.73 8.70
N GLY A 72 6.59 9.78 7.39
CA GLY A 72 6.56 8.61 6.53
C GLY A 72 7.72 7.64 6.83
N GLU A 73 8.91 8.12 7.16
CA GLU A 73 10.06 7.29 7.54
C GLU A 73 9.83 6.62 8.89
N ILE A 74 9.19 7.30 9.83
CA ILE A 74 8.76 6.73 11.10
C ILE A 74 7.83 5.53 10.84
N PHE A 75 6.82 5.68 9.97
CA PHE A 75 5.88 4.60 9.65
C PHE A 75 6.50 3.43 8.91
N THR A 76 7.46 3.67 8.03
CA THR A 76 8.18 2.60 7.30
C THR A 76 9.28 1.96 8.15
N GLY A 77 9.68 2.59 9.26
CA GLY A 77 10.79 2.15 10.09
C GLY A 77 12.16 2.27 9.42
N GLU A 78 12.26 3.02 8.33
CA GLU A 78 13.51 3.29 7.64
C GLU A 78 14.25 4.44 8.34
N LYS A 79 15.22 4.09 9.18
CA LYS A 79 16.16 5.07 9.76
C LYS A 79 17.36 5.22 8.83
N LYS A 80 17.62 6.44 8.34
CA LYS A 80 18.73 6.76 7.47
C LYS A 80 19.86 7.43 8.25
N PHE A 81 21.07 7.00 7.95
CA PHE A 81 22.29 7.57 8.51
C PHE A 81 23.23 7.99 7.39
N ASN A 82 23.92 9.11 7.56
CA ASN A 82 25.03 9.47 6.68
C ASN A 82 26.22 8.57 7.03
N THR A 83 26.79 7.93 6.01
CA THR A 83 27.97 7.08 6.16
C THR A 83 29.27 7.89 5.93
N GLY A 84 30.42 7.27 6.19
CA GLY A 84 31.72 7.81 5.82
C GLY A 84 32.05 7.72 4.32
N TYR A 85 31.17 7.10 3.50
CA TYR A 85 31.37 7.06 2.05
C TYR A 85 31.04 8.42 1.45
N THR A 86 32.05 9.07 0.86
CA THR A 86 31.91 10.39 0.24
C THR A 86 32.39 10.36 -1.20
N ALA A 87 31.66 10.98 -2.12
CA ALA A 87 32.02 11.10 -3.52
C ALA A 87 32.09 12.57 -3.93
N GLN A 88 33.10 12.95 -4.70
CA GLN A 88 33.17 14.28 -5.33
C GLN A 88 32.59 14.21 -6.74
N THR A 89 31.56 14.98 -7.04
CA THR A 89 30.87 14.94 -8.32
C THR A 89 31.80 15.10 -9.51
N GLY A 90 31.84 14.07 -10.39
CA GLY A 90 32.63 14.08 -11.61
C GLY A 90 34.09 13.73 -11.45
N LYS A 91 34.57 13.35 -10.24
CA LYS A 91 35.93 12.89 -10.00
C LYS A 91 35.95 11.44 -9.58
N ASN A 92 36.64 10.59 -10.33
CA ASN A 92 36.89 9.21 -9.93
C ASN A 92 37.91 9.16 -8.78
N SER A 93 37.64 8.30 -7.80
CA SER A 93 38.54 8.02 -6.70
C SER A 93 38.65 6.51 -6.51
N TYR A 94 39.89 6.05 -6.33
CA TYR A 94 40.21 4.64 -6.18
C TYR A 94 40.80 4.39 -4.83
N CYS A 95 40.58 3.21 -4.28
CA CYS A 95 41.15 2.68 -3.06
C CYS A 95 41.07 3.64 -1.86
N GLN A 96 39.91 4.21 -1.66
CA GLN A 96 39.67 5.04 -0.48
C GLN A 96 39.49 4.13 0.74
N ILE A 97 40.27 4.36 1.78
CA ILE A 97 40.15 3.64 3.04
C ILE A 97 38.97 4.24 3.81
N LEU A 98 37.98 3.41 4.14
CA LEU A 98 36.89 3.83 5.01
C LEU A 98 37.28 3.73 6.48
N CYS A 99 37.71 2.53 6.91
CA CYS A 99 38.16 2.29 8.28
C CYS A 99 38.81 0.93 8.45
N TYR A 100 39.49 0.78 9.59
CA TYR A 100 39.88 -0.50 10.17
C TYR A 100 38.87 -0.91 11.22
N ASN A 101 38.29 -2.07 11.09
CA ASN A 101 37.28 -2.55 12.04
C ASN A 101 37.79 -3.81 12.77
N GLN A 102 37.59 -3.81 14.10
CA GLN A 102 37.85 -4.97 14.95
C GLN A 102 36.51 -5.61 15.32
N PHE A 103 36.31 -6.86 14.91
CA PHE A 103 35.12 -7.58 15.24
C PHE A 103 35.25 -8.34 16.55
N SER A 104 34.29 -8.20 17.44
CA SER A 104 34.14 -9.06 18.62
C SER A 104 33.56 -10.43 18.22
N GLN A 105 33.79 -11.46 19.07
CA GLN A 105 33.24 -12.79 18.84
C GLN A 105 31.71 -12.78 18.64
N GLU A 106 31.02 -11.96 19.42
CA GLU A 106 29.56 -11.80 19.30
C GLU A 106 29.14 -11.20 17.95
N SER A 107 29.91 -10.21 17.45
CA SER A 107 29.65 -9.60 16.14
C SER A 107 29.92 -10.55 14.98
N ILE A 108 30.93 -11.43 15.08
CA ILE A 108 31.22 -12.48 14.09
C ILE A 108 30.04 -13.48 14.03
N ASN A 109 29.59 -13.98 15.18
CA ASN A 109 28.46 -14.91 15.26
C ASN A 109 27.16 -14.26 14.70
N LEU A 110 26.94 -12.99 14.99
CA LEU A 110 25.83 -12.23 14.41
C LEU A 110 25.95 -12.16 12.88
N MET A 111 27.13 -11.84 12.35
CA MET A 111 27.39 -11.78 10.90
C MET A 111 27.14 -13.12 10.22
N HIS A 112 27.60 -14.24 10.81
CA HIS A 112 27.32 -15.59 10.28
C HIS A 112 25.81 -15.84 10.19
N THR A 113 25.03 -15.49 11.22
CA THR A 113 23.58 -15.65 11.22
C THR A 113 22.89 -14.78 10.17
N LEU A 114 23.36 -13.54 9.98
CA LEU A 114 22.83 -12.60 8.99
C LEU A 114 23.16 -13.01 7.55
N ILE A 115 24.38 -13.50 7.30
CA ILE A 115 24.79 -14.03 5.98
C ILE A 115 23.93 -15.25 5.62
N ASN A 116 23.74 -16.19 6.55
CA ASN A 116 22.89 -17.38 6.33
C ASN A 116 21.45 -17.03 6.02
N LYS A 117 20.93 -15.93 6.58
CA LYS A 117 19.57 -15.44 6.33
C LYS A 117 19.49 -14.48 5.15
N ASN A 118 20.57 -14.34 4.34
CA ASN A 118 20.65 -13.47 3.16
C ASN A 118 20.24 -12.01 3.46
N TYR A 119 20.81 -11.43 4.51
CA TYR A 119 20.64 -10.01 4.80
C TYR A 119 21.50 -9.15 3.87
N PHE A 120 20.97 -7.99 3.50
CA PHE A 120 21.62 -7.00 2.65
C PHE A 120 21.52 -5.59 3.24
N ILE A 121 22.50 -4.76 2.91
CA ILE A 121 22.60 -3.35 3.32
C ILE A 121 21.93 -2.51 2.24
N ASN A 122 20.99 -1.64 2.65
CA ASN A 122 20.38 -0.66 1.76
C ASN A 122 21.20 0.63 1.78
N LEU A 123 21.85 0.98 0.66
CA LEU A 123 22.53 2.25 0.47
C LEU A 123 21.72 3.16 -0.46
N TYR A 124 21.77 4.45 -0.19
CA TYR A 124 21.07 5.48 -0.97
C TYR A 124 22.04 6.59 -1.37
N LEU A 125 21.94 7.02 -2.62
CA LEU A 125 22.61 8.21 -3.11
C LEU A 125 21.57 9.09 -3.81
N ASP A 126 21.42 10.32 -3.37
CA ASP A 126 20.41 11.25 -3.90
C ASP A 126 18.99 10.60 -3.95
N ASN A 127 18.65 9.86 -2.89
CA ASN A 127 17.42 9.06 -2.73
C ASN A 127 17.26 7.88 -3.72
N LEU A 128 18.26 7.59 -4.57
CA LEU A 128 18.27 6.39 -5.38
C LEU A 128 18.82 5.22 -4.57
N PRO A 129 18.12 4.08 -4.48
CA PRO A 129 18.63 2.89 -3.85
C PRO A 129 19.74 2.28 -4.71
N VAL A 130 20.73 1.67 -4.07
CA VAL A 130 21.80 0.96 -4.75
C VAL A 130 21.28 -0.30 -5.45
N VAL A 131 21.81 -0.59 -6.63
CA VAL A 131 21.52 -1.81 -7.41
C VAL A 131 22.81 -2.55 -7.69
N LEU A 132 22.78 -3.87 -7.55
CA LEU A 132 23.92 -4.72 -7.91
C LEU A 132 24.15 -4.68 -9.42
N ARG A 133 25.39 -4.40 -9.83
CA ARG A 133 25.83 -4.51 -11.21
C ARG A 133 26.23 -5.97 -11.47
N ASN A 134 25.49 -6.67 -12.34
CA ASN A 134 25.80 -8.05 -12.71
C ASN A 134 27.06 -8.09 -13.58
N PHE A 135 28.17 -8.50 -13.01
CA PHE A 135 29.25 -9.13 -13.77
C PHE A 135 28.87 -10.61 -13.96
N ASN A 136 28.83 -11.05 -15.22
CA ASN A 136 28.61 -12.40 -15.75
C ASN A 136 28.88 -13.56 -14.79
N ILE A 137 28.11 -13.70 -13.73
CA ILE A 137 28.04 -14.96 -13.02
C ILE A 137 26.94 -15.74 -13.74
N LYS A 138 27.34 -16.82 -14.44
CA LYS A 138 26.47 -17.85 -14.99
C LYS A 138 25.69 -18.52 -13.86
N LEU A 139 24.74 -17.83 -13.28
CA LEU A 139 23.66 -18.40 -12.51
C LEU A 139 22.45 -18.46 -13.44
N ASN A 140 22.08 -19.68 -13.82
CA ASN A 140 20.88 -20.02 -14.57
C ASN A 140 19.61 -19.64 -13.81
N THR A 141 19.37 -18.37 -13.59
CA THR A 141 18.06 -17.84 -13.15
C THR A 141 17.67 -16.72 -14.09
N SER A 142 16.75 -17.03 -14.98
CA SER A 142 16.10 -16.14 -15.93
C SER A 142 15.14 -15.11 -15.28
N SER A 143 15.32 -14.78 -14.02
CA SER A 143 14.60 -13.74 -13.30
C SER A 143 15.60 -12.70 -12.83
N PHE A 144 15.67 -11.57 -13.53
CA PHE A 144 16.26 -10.34 -13.02
C PHE A 144 15.40 -9.84 -11.85
N ASP A 145 15.57 -10.46 -10.70
CA ASP A 145 15.12 -9.87 -9.46
C ASP A 145 16.09 -8.73 -9.18
N LEU A 146 15.67 -7.51 -9.46
CA LEU A 146 16.34 -6.28 -9.03
C LEU A 146 16.26 -6.23 -7.50
N SER A 147 17.09 -7.03 -6.83
CA SER A 147 17.30 -6.90 -5.40
C SER A 147 18.02 -5.58 -5.17
N SER A 148 17.31 -4.61 -4.62
CA SER A 148 17.93 -3.41 -4.09
C SER A 148 18.71 -3.80 -2.84
N GLY A 149 19.98 -3.46 -2.77
CA GLY A 149 20.84 -3.68 -1.60
C GLY A 149 22.07 -4.50 -1.88
N ILE A 150 23.06 -4.39 -1.00
CA ILE A 150 24.36 -5.05 -1.07
C ILE A 150 24.36 -6.23 -0.09
N PRO A 151 24.57 -7.48 -0.54
CA PRO A 151 24.67 -8.60 0.39
C PRO A 151 25.85 -8.41 1.34
N LEU A 152 25.71 -8.87 2.58
CA LEU A 152 26.77 -8.77 3.59
C LEU A 152 27.98 -9.64 3.27
N GLY A 153 27.72 -10.80 2.67
CA GLY A 153 28.71 -11.79 2.34
C GLY A 153 28.07 -13.03 1.74
N TYR A 154 28.84 -14.09 1.61
CA TYR A 154 28.40 -15.40 1.12
C TYR A 154 29.12 -16.53 1.84
N MET A 155 28.51 -17.71 1.82
CA MET A 155 29.11 -18.94 2.34
C MET A 155 29.56 -19.81 1.16
N TYR A 156 30.81 -20.29 1.21
CA TYR A 156 31.39 -21.23 0.25
C TYR A 156 32.31 -22.21 0.99
N ASP A 157 32.21 -23.50 0.73
CA ASP A 157 33.00 -24.58 1.36
C ASP A 157 33.05 -24.49 2.91
N ASN A 158 31.91 -24.22 3.55
CA ASN A 158 31.77 -24.02 5.00
C ASN A 158 32.53 -22.82 5.58
N TYR A 159 33.10 -21.95 4.74
CA TYR A 159 33.70 -20.69 5.16
C TYR A 159 32.77 -19.52 4.83
N TYR A 160 32.76 -18.51 5.74
CA TYR A 160 32.04 -17.26 5.53
C TYR A 160 32.99 -16.21 4.97
N TYR A 161 32.57 -15.58 3.88
CA TYR A 161 33.27 -14.51 3.22
C TYR A 161 32.48 -13.22 3.36
N ILE A 162 33.17 -12.13 3.77
CA ILE A 162 32.54 -10.81 3.88
C ILE A 162 32.91 -9.95 2.67
N TYR A 163 31.94 -9.13 2.22
CA TYR A 163 32.25 -8.09 1.24
C TYR A 163 32.78 -6.86 1.96
N ASN A 164 34.07 -6.57 1.76
CA ASN A 164 34.79 -5.48 2.41
C ASN A 164 35.29 -4.41 1.45
N HIS A 165 35.11 -4.59 0.14
CA HIS A 165 35.41 -3.61 -0.89
C HIS A 165 34.17 -3.35 -1.77
N TYR A 166 33.79 -2.06 -1.97
CA TYR A 166 32.67 -1.65 -2.77
C TYR A 166 33.10 -0.76 -3.92
N GLU A 167 32.89 -1.20 -5.17
CA GLU A 167 33.03 -0.34 -6.34
C GLU A 167 31.69 0.33 -6.64
N PHE A 168 31.62 1.64 -6.40
CA PHE A 168 30.40 2.42 -6.67
C PHE A 168 30.46 3.01 -8.07
N HIS A 169 29.53 2.62 -8.93
CA HIS A 169 29.32 3.18 -10.26
C HIS A 169 28.16 4.18 -10.20
N ILE A 170 28.47 5.46 -10.35
CA ILE A 170 27.51 6.55 -10.29
C ILE A 170 27.25 7.04 -11.72
N LEU A 171 26.01 6.81 -12.21
CA LEU A 171 25.62 7.27 -13.53
C LEU A 171 25.19 8.73 -13.44
N ILE A 172 25.85 9.60 -14.20
CA ILE A 172 25.60 11.04 -14.23
C ILE A 172 25.15 11.51 -15.61
N ASN A 173 24.23 12.49 -15.62
CA ASN A 173 23.82 13.19 -16.83
C ASN A 173 24.17 14.68 -16.72
N LYS A 174 24.83 15.22 -17.74
CA LYS A 174 25.17 16.64 -17.82
C LYS A 174 23.95 17.49 -18.14
N LYS A 175 23.55 18.38 -17.24
CA LYS A 175 22.49 19.39 -17.49
C LYS A 175 23.07 20.67 -18.08
N SER A 176 24.25 21.08 -17.62
CA SER A 176 25.01 22.24 -18.11
C SER A 176 26.52 21.99 -18.00
N LYS A 177 27.35 22.96 -18.38
CA LYS A 177 28.84 22.82 -18.29
C LYS A 177 29.32 22.52 -16.87
N THR A 178 28.60 22.98 -15.83
CA THR A 178 28.99 22.87 -14.41
C THR A 178 28.05 22.02 -13.57
N LYS A 179 26.85 21.67 -14.08
CA LYS A 179 25.80 20.99 -13.32
C LYS A 179 25.54 19.58 -13.83
N TYR A 180 25.51 18.64 -12.90
CA TYR A 180 25.32 17.21 -13.12
C TYR A 180 24.12 16.70 -12.32
N ASN A 181 23.36 15.79 -12.90
CA ASN A 181 22.29 15.08 -12.23
C ASN A 181 22.68 13.61 -12.04
N VAL A 182 22.47 13.07 -10.86
CA VAL A 182 22.63 11.63 -10.60
C VAL A 182 21.44 10.88 -11.16
N VAL A 183 21.70 9.93 -12.07
CA VAL A 183 20.68 9.17 -12.80
C VAL A 183 20.64 7.70 -12.43
N GLY A 184 21.73 7.15 -11.88
CA GLY A 184 21.78 5.77 -11.43
C GLY A 184 22.86 5.56 -10.38
N PHE A 185 22.64 4.58 -9.50
CA PHE A 185 23.57 4.20 -8.44
C PHE A 185 23.71 2.68 -8.42
N GLN A 186 24.88 2.19 -8.82
CA GLN A 186 25.21 0.77 -8.91
C GLN A 186 26.40 0.44 -8.06
N VAL A 187 26.53 -0.83 -7.66
CA VAL A 187 27.66 -1.31 -6.86
C VAL A 187 28.09 -2.70 -7.31
N VAL A 188 29.40 -2.94 -7.23
CA VAL A 188 30.03 -4.25 -7.32
C VAL A 188 30.66 -4.55 -5.96
N PRO A 189 30.08 -5.47 -5.17
CA PRO A 189 30.67 -5.88 -3.89
C PRO A 189 31.77 -6.92 -4.13
N LEU A 190 32.94 -6.72 -3.55
CA LEU A 190 34.08 -7.60 -3.65
C LEU A 190 34.59 -8.02 -2.26
N SER A 191 35.13 -9.23 -2.17
CA SER A 191 35.76 -9.75 -0.96
C SER A 191 37.27 -9.82 -1.23
N ILE A 192 38.05 -8.97 -0.56
CA ILE A 192 39.50 -8.81 -0.81
C ILE A 192 40.23 -8.88 0.52
N LYS A 193 41.28 -9.73 0.59
CA LYS A 193 42.21 -9.75 1.72
C LYS A 193 43.24 -8.64 1.52
N HIS A 194 43.14 -7.60 2.32
CA HIS A 194 44.06 -6.49 2.31
C HIS A 194 45.25 -6.75 3.25
N ASP A 195 46.46 -6.37 2.83
CA ASP A 195 47.58 -6.27 3.73
C ASP A 195 47.46 -5.01 4.59
N MET A 196 47.72 -5.13 5.90
CA MET A 196 47.56 -4.02 6.85
C MET A 196 48.38 -2.77 6.49
N ASN A 197 49.52 -2.96 5.78
CA ASN A 197 50.46 -1.88 5.47
C ASN A 197 50.30 -1.30 4.05
N LYS A 198 49.63 -2.00 3.14
CA LYS A 198 49.38 -1.52 1.77
C LYS A 198 48.00 -2.05 1.31
N PRO A 199 46.99 -1.21 1.16
CA PRO A 199 45.72 -1.64 0.59
C PRO A 199 45.92 -2.07 -0.87
N LEU A 200 45.59 -3.34 -1.18
CA LEU A 200 45.66 -3.91 -2.52
C LEU A 200 44.42 -3.54 -3.29
N CYS A 201 44.39 -2.40 -3.96
CA CYS A 201 43.24 -1.94 -4.75
C CYS A 201 43.64 -1.52 -6.18
N SER A 202 44.71 -2.03 -6.75
CA SER A 202 45.08 -1.66 -8.13
C SER A 202 44.20 -2.37 -9.15
N ASN A 203 43.42 -1.60 -9.95
CA ASN A 203 42.72 -1.97 -11.19
C ASN A 203 42.03 -3.36 -11.19
N LEU A 204 41.21 -3.63 -10.16
CA LEU A 204 40.61 -4.94 -9.96
C LEU A 204 39.54 -5.30 -11.02
N SER A 205 38.86 -4.34 -11.64
CA SER A 205 37.80 -4.60 -12.61
C SER A 205 38.27 -5.27 -13.90
N GLU A 206 39.54 -5.08 -14.31
CA GLU A 206 40.10 -5.72 -15.50
C GLU A 206 40.84 -7.04 -15.19
N GLU A 207 41.38 -7.19 -13.98
CA GLU A 207 42.13 -8.39 -13.57
C GLU A 207 41.25 -9.53 -13.03
N ILE A 208 40.01 -9.26 -12.59
CA ILE A 208 39.11 -10.27 -12.06
C ILE A 208 38.68 -11.30 -13.13
N ASN A 209 38.76 -10.95 -14.41
CA ASN A 209 38.47 -11.89 -15.50
C ASN A 209 39.55 -12.96 -15.70
N ASN A 210 40.75 -12.80 -15.16
CA ASN A 210 41.86 -13.68 -15.45
C ASN A 210 42.44 -14.46 -14.25
N ASN A 211 42.15 -14.08 -12.99
CA ASN A 211 42.66 -14.80 -11.82
C ASN A 211 41.62 -14.91 -10.71
N PHE A 212 40.87 -16.01 -10.70
CA PHE A 212 39.90 -16.37 -9.65
C PHE A 212 40.53 -16.68 -8.27
N ASP A 213 41.85 -16.64 -8.14
CA ASP A 213 42.61 -17.14 -6.98
C ASP A 213 43.19 -16.07 -6.07
N LYS A 214 42.79 -14.79 -6.17
CA LYS A 214 43.20 -13.80 -5.16
C LYS A 214 42.53 -14.10 -3.83
N GLU A 215 43.30 -14.10 -2.76
CA GLU A 215 42.87 -14.42 -1.40
C GLU A 215 41.66 -13.58 -0.99
N LYS A 216 40.54 -14.27 -0.79
CA LYS A 216 39.26 -13.67 -0.34
C LYS A 216 39.30 -13.44 1.15
N GLN A 217 38.62 -12.40 1.64
CA GLN A 217 38.55 -12.10 3.08
C GLN A 217 37.63 -13.08 3.78
N ILE A 218 38.21 -14.01 4.54
CA ILE A 218 37.44 -14.96 5.36
C ILE A 218 37.09 -14.30 6.69
N LEU A 219 35.89 -14.55 7.16
CA LEU A 219 35.38 -14.12 8.45
C LEU A 219 35.48 -15.29 9.44
N ASN A 220 36.67 -15.44 10.08
CA ASN A 220 36.94 -16.48 11.07
C ASN A 220 37.18 -15.86 12.44
N GLU A 221 37.03 -16.69 13.50
CA GLU A 221 37.27 -16.30 14.90
C GLU A 221 38.68 -15.74 15.18
N PHE A 222 39.65 -16.05 14.31
CA PHE A 222 41.06 -15.63 14.45
C PHE A 222 41.36 -14.31 13.70
N VAL A 223 40.46 -13.81 12.85
CA VAL A 223 40.67 -12.59 12.05
C VAL A 223 39.89 -11.45 12.67
N ASN A 224 40.53 -10.74 13.60
CA ASN A 224 39.84 -9.66 14.34
C ASN A 224 39.83 -8.31 13.60
N ASN A 225 40.78 -8.09 12.64
CA ASN A 225 40.92 -6.80 11.97
C ASN A 225 40.61 -6.92 10.47
N ILE A 226 39.58 -6.20 10.01
CA ILE A 226 39.19 -6.15 8.59
C ILE A 226 39.28 -4.70 8.11
N LEU A 227 39.94 -4.50 6.98
CA LEU A 227 39.99 -3.21 6.29
C LEU A 227 38.84 -3.08 5.32
N PHE A 228 38.07 -1.98 5.41
CA PHE A 228 37.02 -1.63 4.47
C PHE A 228 37.55 -0.52 3.54
N THR A 229 37.34 -0.76 2.23
CA THR A 229 37.76 0.17 1.17
C THR A 229 36.68 0.36 0.15
N TYR A 230 36.73 1.44 -0.64
CA TYR A 230 35.77 1.69 -1.70
C TYR A 230 36.39 2.47 -2.86
N ASP A 231 35.79 2.26 -4.04
CA ASP A 231 36.11 2.97 -5.28
C ASP A 231 34.85 3.75 -5.73
N ILE A 232 35.05 4.90 -6.36
CA ILE A 232 34.00 5.70 -6.96
C ILE A 232 34.33 5.95 -8.42
N ILE A 233 33.44 5.49 -9.30
CA ILE A 233 33.59 5.61 -10.74
C ILE A 233 32.34 6.35 -11.28
N PHE A 234 32.57 7.50 -11.92
CA PHE A 234 31.50 8.24 -12.57
C PHE A 234 31.40 7.85 -14.05
N GLU A 235 30.21 7.45 -14.47
CA GLU A 235 29.90 7.08 -15.85
C GLU A 235 28.87 8.05 -16.44
N ASN A 236 29.09 8.51 -17.68
CA ASN A 236 28.13 9.37 -18.37
C ASN A 236 26.94 8.55 -18.89
N SER A 237 25.72 8.99 -18.60
CA SER A 237 24.49 8.39 -19.07
C SER A 237 23.71 9.33 -19.97
N THR A 238 23.09 8.78 -21.02
CA THR A 238 22.20 9.52 -21.93
C THR A 238 20.79 9.71 -21.34
N LYS A 239 20.46 8.99 -20.23
CA LYS A 239 19.16 9.11 -19.58
C LYS A 239 19.03 10.45 -18.87
N THR A 240 17.88 11.08 -19.01
CA THR A 240 17.57 12.32 -18.30
C THR A 240 17.09 12.03 -16.87
N PHE A 241 17.17 13.02 -16.00
CA PHE A 241 16.76 12.92 -14.59
C PHE A 241 15.31 12.43 -14.41
N ALA A 242 14.40 12.83 -15.30
CA ALA A 242 13.00 12.40 -15.25
C ALA A 242 12.82 10.88 -15.41
N TYR A 243 13.74 10.21 -16.14
CA TYR A 243 13.69 8.77 -16.41
C TYR A 243 14.64 7.94 -15.55
N ARG A 244 15.23 8.52 -14.49
CA ARG A 244 16.18 7.82 -13.62
C ARG A 244 15.61 6.57 -12.96
N TRP A 245 14.31 6.56 -12.68
CA TRP A 245 13.61 5.43 -12.09
C TRP A 245 13.24 4.32 -13.09
N ASP A 246 13.33 4.58 -14.39
CA ASP A 246 13.11 3.55 -15.42
C ASP A 246 14.12 2.41 -15.33
N PHE A 247 15.26 2.67 -14.70
CA PHE A 247 16.28 1.67 -14.42
C PHE A 247 15.78 0.58 -13.47
N TYR A 248 14.87 0.93 -12.59
CA TYR A 248 14.32 0.05 -11.55
C TYR A 248 12.99 -0.60 -11.98
N LYS A 249 12.47 -0.33 -13.18
CA LYS A 249 11.21 -0.88 -13.67
C LYS A 249 11.36 -2.36 -14.07
N PRO A 250 10.44 -3.23 -13.66
CA PRO A 250 10.41 -4.60 -14.15
C PRO A 250 10.12 -4.64 -15.65
N LYS A 251 10.87 -5.46 -16.40
CA LYS A 251 10.74 -5.55 -17.88
C LYS A 251 9.39 -6.13 -18.38
N LYS A 252 8.56 -6.72 -17.50
CA LYS A 252 7.32 -7.42 -17.86
C LYS A 252 6.07 -6.59 -17.53
N THR A 253 5.70 -5.64 -18.37
CA THR A 253 4.45 -4.86 -18.23
C THR A 253 3.20 -5.57 -18.77
N ARG A 254 3.35 -6.60 -19.61
CA ARG A 254 2.22 -7.30 -20.26
C ARG A 254 1.24 -7.95 -19.28
N ILE A 255 1.71 -8.43 -18.14
CA ILE A 255 0.88 -9.13 -17.13
C ILE A 255 -0.15 -8.17 -16.50
N HIS A 256 0.20 -6.90 -16.30
CA HIS A 256 -0.73 -5.90 -15.77
C HIS A 256 -1.90 -5.63 -16.74
N TRP A 257 -1.64 -5.59 -18.05
CA TRP A 257 -2.70 -5.45 -19.05
C TRP A 257 -3.69 -6.61 -19.03
N TYR A 258 -3.21 -7.84 -18.82
CA TYR A 258 -4.11 -9.00 -18.65
C TYR A 258 -5.01 -8.84 -17.41
N GLY A 259 -4.48 -8.35 -16.30
CA GLY A 259 -5.26 -8.08 -15.08
C GLY A 259 -6.39 -7.08 -15.35
N ILE A 260 -6.09 -5.97 -16.04
CA ILE A 260 -7.09 -4.95 -16.40
C ILE A 260 -8.13 -5.51 -17.37
N ILE A 261 -7.72 -6.26 -18.40
CA ILE A 261 -8.65 -6.85 -19.39
C ILE A 261 -9.60 -7.85 -18.69
N ILE A 262 -9.10 -8.67 -17.77
CA ILE A 262 -9.91 -9.60 -16.98
C ILE A 262 -10.92 -8.82 -16.13
N SER A 263 -10.49 -7.78 -15.43
CA SER A 263 -11.37 -6.94 -14.60
C SER A 263 -12.46 -6.26 -15.45
N GLN A 264 -12.11 -5.74 -16.62
CA GLN A 264 -13.07 -5.14 -17.56
C GLN A 264 -14.08 -6.18 -18.09
N SER A 265 -13.63 -7.39 -18.40
CA SER A 265 -14.53 -8.46 -18.85
C SER A 265 -15.50 -8.89 -17.76
N ILE A 266 -15.08 -8.92 -16.50
CA ILE A 266 -15.93 -9.20 -15.34
C ILE A 266 -17.00 -8.10 -15.18
N ILE A 267 -16.62 -6.82 -15.23
CA ILE A 267 -17.57 -5.71 -15.15
C ILE A 267 -18.64 -5.83 -16.27
N LEU A 268 -18.19 -6.01 -17.52
CA LEU A 268 -19.09 -6.10 -18.65
C LEU A 268 -20.05 -7.30 -18.52
N SER A 269 -19.58 -8.44 -18.07
CA SER A 269 -20.42 -9.63 -17.83
C SER A 269 -21.45 -9.38 -16.72
N LEU A 270 -21.04 -8.74 -15.62
CA LEU A 270 -21.93 -8.41 -14.52
C LEU A 270 -23.00 -7.40 -14.92
N THR A 271 -22.63 -6.35 -15.67
CA THR A 271 -23.60 -5.36 -16.15
C THR A 271 -24.63 -6.00 -17.09
N ILE A 272 -24.20 -6.91 -18.00
CA ILE A 272 -25.12 -7.66 -18.86
C ILE A 272 -26.06 -8.56 -18.03
N ILE A 273 -25.55 -9.26 -17.02
CA ILE A 273 -26.35 -10.11 -16.15
C ILE A 273 -27.38 -9.27 -15.39
N ILE A 274 -26.99 -8.14 -14.81
CA ILE A 274 -27.89 -7.22 -14.11
C ILE A 274 -28.99 -6.74 -15.06
N PHE A 275 -28.63 -6.33 -16.27
CA PHE A 275 -29.59 -5.88 -17.29
C PHE A 275 -30.58 -6.99 -17.67
N PHE A 276 -30.12 -8.22 -17.86
CA PHE A 276 -30.96 -9.38 -18.14
C PHE A 276 -31.96 -9.66 -17.01
N PHE A 277 -31.50 -9.58 -15.74
CA PHE A 277 -32.38 -9.74 -14.59
C PHE A 277 -33.46 -8.66 -14.53
N PHE A 278 -33.12 -7.41 -14.85
CA PHE A 278 -34.13 -6.33 -14.91
C PHE A 278 -35.19 -6.59 -15.96
N ILE A 279 -34.78 -6.92 -17.18
CA ILE A 279 -35.75 -7.21 -18.27
C ILE A 279 -36.63 -8.39 -17.91
N ARG A 280 -36.05 -9.47 -17.36
CA ARG A 280 -36.80 -10.65 -16.94
C ARG A 280 -37.85 -10.30 -15.90
N ASN A 281 -37.50 -9.53 -14.88
CA ASN A 281 -38.44 -9.15 -13.84
C ASN A 281 -39.56 -8.24 -14.37
N ILE A 282 -39.23 -7.28 -15.23
CA ILE A 282 -40.22 -6.43 -15.89
C ILE A 282 -41.18 -7.29 -16.73
N ASN A 283 -40.67 -8.25 -17.51
CA ASN A 283 -41.51 -9.14 -18.30
C ASN A 283 -42.43 -10.02 -17.44
N ILE A 284 -41.95 -10.53 -16.30
CA ILE A 284 -42.75 -11.28 -15.35
C ILE A 284 -43.87 -10.39 -14.80
N GLU A 285 -43.58 -9.17 -14.41
CA GLU A 285 -44.58 -8.21 -13.92
C GLU A 285 -45.66 -7.87 -14.97
N ILE A 286 -45.24 -7.64 -16.22
CA ILE A 286 -46.16 -7.37 -17.33
C ILE A 286 -47.06 -8.57 -17.58
N ASN A 287 -46.51 -9.80 -17.60
CA ASN A 287 -47.25 -11.02 -17.81
C ASN A 287 -48.27 -11.26 -16.67
N GLN A 288 -47.89 -11.00 -15.42
CA GLN A 288 -48.78 -11.10 -14.26
C GLN A 288 -49.91 -10.06 -14.33
N TYR A 289 -49.59 -8.82 -14.76
CA TYR A 289 -50.64 -7.79 -14.96
C TYR A 289 -51.64 -8.22 -16.03
N ASN A 290 -51.17 -8.78 -17.15
CA ASN A 290 -52.03 -9.27 -18.22
C ASN A 290 -52.87 -10.49 -17.81
N GLN A 291 -52.35 -11.37 -16.92
CA GLN A 291 -53.08 -12.53 -16.39
C GLN A 291 -54.08 -12.15 -15.32
N LYS A 292 -53.84 -11.16 -14.46
CA LYS A 292 -54.81 -10.64 -13.46
C LYS A 292 -56.09 -10.08 -14.09
N VAL A 293 -56.04 -9.72 -15.35
CA VAL A 293 -57.22 -9.29 -16.12
C VAL A 293 -58.14 -10.49 -16.48
N GLY A 294 -57.64 -11.74 -16.36
CA GLY A 294 -58.36 -12.96 -16.79
C GLY A 294 -58.67 -14.02 -15.72
N SER A 295 -58.15 -13.97 -14.50
CA SER A 295 -58.37 -15.02 -13.49
C SER A 295 -58.31 -14.51 -12.05
N LEU A 296 -59.29 -15.00 -11.23
CA LEU A 296 -59.49 -14.65 -9.81
C LEU A 296 -58.53 -15.38 -8.82
N GLU A 297 -57.47 -16.00 -9.28
CA GLU A 297 -56.51 -16.68 -8.38
C GLU A 297 -55.35 -15.76 -8.07
N ILE A 298 -55.32 -15.29 -6.82
CA ILE A 298 -54.22 -14.50 -6.23
C ILE A 298 -53.10 -15.45 -5.91
N ILE A 299 -52.13 -15.59 -6.82
CA ILE A 299 -50.80 -16.15 -6.47
C ILE A 299 -50.02 -15.00 -5.87
N ASP A 300 -49.79 -15.05 -4.55
CA ASP A 300 -48.98 -14.08 -3.80
C ASP A 300 -47.50 -14.17 -4.22
N PHE A 301 -47.20 -13.59 -5.38
CA PHE A 301 -45.81 -13.29 -5.72
C PHE A 301 -45.52 -11.87 -5.21
N TYR A 302 -44.64 -11.79 -4.17
CA TYR A 302 -44.10 -10.51 -3.70
C TYR A 302 -43.36 -9.84 -4.85
N THR A 303 -43.88 -8.73 -5.30
CA THR A 303 -43.14 -7.85 -6.21
C THR A 303 -42.28 -6.92 -5.37
N TRP A 304 -41.04 -6.63 -5.83
CA TRP A 304 -40.13 -5.68 -5.14
C TRP A 304 -40.80 -4.32 -4.89
N LYS A 305 -41.87 -3.94 -5.66
CA LYS A 305 -42.66 -2.71 -5.51
C LYS A 305 -43.48 -2.68 -4.22
N GLU A 306 -43.99 -3.81 -3.77
CA GLU A 306 -44.79 -3.93 -2.53
C GLU A 306 -43.98 -3.62 -1.28
N LEU A 307 -42.63 -3.79 -1.36
CA LEU A 307 -41.72 -3.45 -0.29
C LEU A 307 -41.42 -1.95 -0.16
N SER A 308 -42.06 -1.09 -0.96
CA SER A 308 -41.84 0.35 -0.96
C SER A 308 -41.95 0.99 0.43
N GLY A 309 -42.83 0.47 1.29
CA GLY A 309 -42.99 0.93 2.67
C GLY A 309 -41.94 0.46 3.68
N ASP A 310 -41.08 -0.51 3.34
CA ASP A 310 -40.15 -1.09 4.30
C ASP A 310 -38.66 -1.00 3.88
N VAL A 311 -38.40 -0.81 2.59
CA VAL A 311 -37.04 -0.79 2.02
C VAL A 311 -36.12 0.27 2.66
N PHE A 312 -36.67 1.44 3.01
CA PHE A 312 -35.92 2.54 3.63
C PHE A 312 -35.94 2.52 5.16
N ARG A 313 -36.40 1.43 5.75
CA ARG A 313 -36.35 1.23 7.20
C ARG A 313 -34.93 1.18 7.69
N ALA A 314 -34.64 1.86 8.79
CA ALA A 314 -33.33 1.81 9.45
C ALA A 314 -32.99 0.38 9.88
N PRO A 315 -31.70 -0.01 9.84
CA PRO A 315 -31.28 -1.34 10.30
C PRO A 315 -31.61 -1.54 11.78
N ILE A 316 -32.20 -2.69 12.12
CA ILE A 316 -32.61 -3.02 13.51
C ILE A 316 -31.37 -3.14 14.41
N LYS A 317 -30.27 -3.69 13.88
CA LYS A 317 -29.03 -3.93 14.63
C LYS A 317 -28.03 -2.79 14.44
N LYS A 318 -27.65 -2.10 15.51
CA LYS A 318 -26.53 -1.14 15.60
C LYS A 318 -26.44 -0.13 14.42
N PRO A 319 -27.44 0.73 14.18
CA PRO A 319 -27.41 1.69 13.06
C PRO A 319 -26.26 2.69 13.16
N ILE A 320 -25.85 3.09 14.37
CA ILE A 320 -24.70 3.97 14.63
C ILE A 320 -23.41 3.33 14.11
N LEU A 321 -23.21 2.03 14.38
CA LEU A 321 -21.99 1.34 13.96
C LEU A 321 -21.91 1.28 12.43
N LEU A 322 -23.02 0.99 11.75
CA LEU A 322 -23.03 0.95 10.29
C LEU A 322 -22.73 2.32 9.67
N SER A 323 -23.37 3.39 10.17
CA SER A 323 -23.10 4.75 9.68
C SER A 323 -21.65 5.17 9.88
N SER A 324 -21.06 4.84 11.03
CA SER A 324 -19.65 5.14 11.29
C SER A 324 -18.69 4.31 10.44
N LEU A 325 -18.98 3.03 10.18
CA LEU A 325 -18.19 2.19 9.26
C LEU A 325 -18.22 2.75 7.83
N ILE A 326 -19.38 3.20 7.36
CA ILE A 326 -19.53 3.81 6.03
C ILE A 326 -18.69 5.09 5.94
N GLY A 327 -18.69 5.95 6.97
CA GLY A 327 -17.87 7.15 7.02
C GLY A 327 -16.37 6.83 6.94
N ASN A 328 -15.89 5.90 7.76
CA ASN A 328 -14.48 5.49 7.76
C ASN A 328 -14.04 4.88 6.43
N GLY A 329 -14.85 3.99 5.85
CA GLY A 329 -14.50 3.38 4.58
C GLY A 329 -14.49 4.38 3.42
N PHE A 330 -15.38 5.38 3.43
CA PHE A 330 -15.35 6.49 2.47
C PHE A 330 -14.07 7.32 2.62
N GLN A 331 -13.65 7.63 3.87
CA GLN A 331 -12.39 8.32 4.14
C GLN A 331 -11.22 7.59 3.52
N LEU A 332 -11.10 6.28 3.78
CA LEU A 332 -10.03 5.43 3.25
C LEU A 332 -10.05 5.37 1.72
N PHE A 333 -11.21 5.18 1.13
CA PHE A 333 -11.37 5.15 -0.33
C PHE A 333 -10.87 6.45 -0.97
N CYS A 334 -11.31 7.60 -0.48
CA CYS A 334 -10.87 8.89 -1.00
C CYS A 334 -9.37 9.11 -0.78
N THR A 335 -8.85 8.75 0.40
CA THR A 335 -7.41 8.89 0.69
C THR A 335 -6.57 8.08 -0.28
N ILE A 336 -6.87 6.79 -0.46
CA ILE A 336 -6.13 5.91 -1.37
C ILE A 336 -6.25 6.39 -2.82
N SER A 337 -7.46 6.72 -3.27
CA SER A 337 -7.69 7.18 -4.64
C SER A 337 -6.96 8.49 -4.95
N LEU A 338 -6.97 9.46 -4.03
CA LEU A 338 -6.32 10.75 -4.23
C LEU A 338 -4.79 10.64 -4.17
N THR A 339 -4.24 9.83 -3.27
CA THR A 339 -2.79 9.62 -3.19
C THR A 339 -2.27 8.96 -4.47
N LEU A 340 -2.94 7.90 -4.95
CA LEU A 340 -2.58 7.24 -6.20
C LEU A 340 -2.77 8.17 -7.41
N PHE A 341 -3.82 8.98 -7.42
CA PHE A 341 -4.06 9.95 -8.47
C PHE A 341 -2.92 10.96 -8.59
N LEU A 342 -2.48 11.55 -7.47
CA LEU A 342 -1.34 12.49 -7.49
C LEU A 342 -0.03 11.82 -7.92
N GLU A 343 0.17 10.55 -7.57
CA GLU A 343 1.34 9.80 -8.01
C GLU A 343 1.33 9.55 -9.53
N VAL A 344 0.17 9.20 -10.10
CA VAL A 344 0.01 8.95 -11.54
C VAL A 344 0.30 10.19 -12.38
N PHE A 345 -0.12 11.35 -11.91
CA PHE A 345 0.08 12.62 -12.62
C PHE A 345 1.44 13.30 -12.34
N ASP A 346 2.38 12.59 -11.73
CA ASP A 346 3.72 13.09 -11.40
C ASP A 346 3.73 14.39 -10.56
N PHE A 347 2.67 14.62 -9.77
CA PHE A 347 2.64 15.72 -8.82
C PHE A 347 3.52 15.47 -7.60
N LEU A 348 3.91 14.21 -7.38
CA LEU A 348 4.78 13.80 -6.30
C LEU A 348 6.20 13.66 -6.81
N ASP A 349 7.15 14.23 -6.06
CA ASP A 349 8.55 13.99 -6.34
C ASP A 349 8.85 12.50 -6.22
N LYS A 350 9.05 11.84 -7.36
CA LYS A 350 9.46 10.42 -7.43
C LYS A 350 10.76 10.14 -6.67
N ASN A 351 11.46 11.21 -6.30
CA ASN A 351 12.74 11.17 -5.61
C ASN A 351 12.63 10.77 -4.14
N LYS A 352 11.44 10.88 -3.54
CA LYS A 352 11.21 10.54 -2.13
C LYS A 352 9.98 9.66 -2.01
N ARG A 353 10.15 8.32 -1.92
CA ARG A 353 9.05 7.38 -1.61
C ARG A 353 8.27 7.77 -0.35
N VAL A 354 8.96 8.36 0.60
CA VAL A 354 8.42 8.86 1.86
C VAL A 354 7.36 9.95 1.64
N ASN A 355 7.43 10.72 0.56
CA ASN A 355 6.44 11.76 0.27
C ASN A 355 5.05 11.18 0.03
N ILE A 356 4.93 9.97 -0.53
CA ILE A 356 3.65 9.31 -0.77
C ILE A 356 2.93 9.05 0.57
N PHE A 357 3.65 8.54 1.56
CA PHE A 357 3.09 8.29 2.90
C PHE A 357 2.69 9.59 3.61
N ASN A 358 3.54 10.62 3.56
CA ASN A 358 3.26 11.92 4.17
C ASN A 358 2.01 12.56 3.55
N ILE A 359 1.88 12.50 2.23
CA ILE A 359 0.72 13.01 1.50
C ILE A 359 -0.52 12.15 1.77
N GLY A 360 -0.35 10.83 1.87
CA GLY A 360 -1.42 9.92 2.29
C GLY A 360 -1.96 10.28 3.67
N ILE A 361 -1.10 10.57 4.64
CA ILE A 361 -1.49 11.04 5.98
C ILE A 361 -2.22 12.39 5.91
N ALA A 362 -1.71 13.34 5.11
CA ALA A 362 -2.35 14.64 4.94
C ALA A 362 -3.75 14.50 4.33
N PHE A 363 -3.92 13.66 3.29
CA PHE A 363 -5.25 13.38 2.73
C PHE A 363 -6.15 12.65 3.72
N PHE A 364 -5.61 11.73 4.50
CA PHE A 364 -6.40 11.05 5.53
C PHE A 364 -6.98 12.04 6.53
N CYS A 365 -6.22 13.05 6.92
CA CYS A 365 -6.71 14.13 7.80
C CYS A 365 -7.79 14.97 7.12
N ILE A 366 -7.55 15.45 5.89
CA ILE A 366 -8.48 16.30 5.16
C ILE A 366 -9.78 15.56 4.87
N MET A 367 -9.70 14.28 4.47
CA MET A 367 -10.87 13.44 4.19
C MET A 367 -11.63 13.03 5.46
N GLY A 368 -11.14 13.34 6.65
CA GLY A 368 -11.89 13.22 7.90
C GLY A 368 -13.16 14.08 7.91
N LEU A 369 -13.11 15.27 7.31
CA LEU A 369 -14.27 16.16 7.23
C LEU A 369 -15.43 15.54 6.40
N PRO A 370 -15.26 15.11 5.12
CA PRO A 370 -16.31 14.45 4.36
C PRO A 370 -16.71 13.08 4.97
N SER A 371 -15.81 12.38 5.65
CA SER A 371 -16.13 11.14 6.38
C SER A 371 -17.19 11.38 7.47
N GLY A 372 -16.94 12.37 8.34
CA GLY A 372 -17.90 12.77 9.37
C GLY A 372 -19.23 13.23 8.77
N PHE A 373 -19.18 13.99 7.67
CA PHE A 373 -20.38 14.46 6.97
C PHE A 373 -21.24 13.31 6.45
N ILE A 374 -20.67 12.33 5.74
CA ILE A 374 -21.40 11.18 5.19
C ILE A 374 -21.95 10.29 6.29
N SER A 375 -21.13 10.00 7.31
CA SER A 375 -21.55 9.23 8.47
C SER A 375 -22.76 9.87 9.15
N ALA A 376 -22.74 11.18 9.40
CA ALA A 376 -23.83 11.92 10.00
C ALA A 376 -25.08 11.94 9.12
N LYS A 377 -24.92 12.07 7.79
CA LYS A 377 -26.05 12.03 6.84
C LYS A 377 -26.78 10.71 6.83
N ILE A 378 -26.05 9.60 6.83
CA ILE A 378 -26.65 8.26 6.89
C ILE A 378 -27.29 8.02 8.25
N TYR A 379 -26.65 8.47 9.33
CA TYR A 379 -27.21 8.36 10.67
C TYR A 379 -28.52 9.18 10.82
N GLN A 380 -28.56 10.38 10.25
CA GLN A 380 -29.77 11.21 10.19
C GLN A 380 -30.87 10.53 9.38
N PHE A 381 -30.53 9.89 8.25
CA PHE A 381 -31.45 9.09 7.44
C PHE A 381 -32.07 7.93 8.25
N PHE A 382 -31.29 7.33 9.16
CA PHE A 382 -31.76 6.31 10.12
C PHE A 382 -32.58 6.90 11.29
N LYS A 383 -32.93 8.18 11.25
CA LYS A 383 -33.65 8.91 12.31
C LYS A 383 -32.90 8.92 13.66
N GLY A 384 -31.57 8.84 13.61
CA GLY A 384 -30.72 8.95 14.80
C GLY A 384 -30.68 10.38 15.34
N ARG A 385 -30.65 10.56 16.66
CA ARG A 385 -30.67 11.89 17.31
C ARG A 385 -29.28 12.34 17.79
N ASN A 386 -28.42 11.43 18.19
CA ASN A 386 -27.16 11.72 18.86
C ASN A 386 -25.99 11.80 17.89
N TRP A 387 -25.87 12.91 17.15
CA TRP A 387 -24.80 13.13 16.17
C TRP A 387 -23.40 13.10 16.80
N VAL A 388 -23.24 13.58 18.06
CA VAL A 388 -21.96 13.58 18.76
C VAL A 388 -21.44 12.16 18.97
N LYS A 389 -22.31 11.24 19.45
CA LYS A 389 -21.94 9.82 19.61
C LYS A 389 -21.53 9.19 18.27
N ASN A 390 -22.23 9.52 17.19
CA ASN A 390 -21.87 9.04 15.86
C ASN A 390 -20.51 9.59 15.42
N GLY A 391 -20.26 10.88 15.60
CA GLY A 391 -18.97 11.52 15.27
C GLY A 391 -17.80 10.94 16.05
N ILE A 392 -17.96 10.75 17.38
CA ILE A 392 -16.95 10.12 18.23
C ILE A 392 -16.69 8.68 17.78
N LEU A 393 -17.72 7.90 17.50
CA LEU A 393 -17.54 6.52 17.06
C LEU A 393 -16.86 6.46 15.67
N THR A 394 -17.21 7.36 14.76
CA THR A 394 -16.55 7.47 13.43
C THR A 394 -15.07 7.81 13.58
N SER A 395 -14.69 8.68 14.51
CA SER A 395 -13.29 9.05 14.72
C SER A 395 -12.48 7.97 15.45
N LEU A 396 -13.13 7.08 16.22
CA LEU A 396 -12.46 6.06 17.02
C LEU A 396 -12.29 4.71 16.31
N ILE A 397 -13.22 4.29 15.46
CA ILE A 397 -13.24 2.91 14.93
C ILE A 397 -11.97 2.59 14.15
N PHE A 398 -11.70 3.29 13.06
CA PHE A 398 -10.55 2.96 12.23
C PHE A 398 -9.22 3.35 12.88
N PRO A 399 -9.02 4.60 13.38
CA PRO A 399 -7.79 4.95 14.07
C PRO A 399 -7.54 4.10 15.32
N GLY A 400 -8.57 3.77 16.10
CA GLY A 400 -8.45 2.92 17.26
C GLY A 400 -8.02 1.49 16.92
N LEU A 401 -8.63 0.88 15.90
CA LEU A 401 -8.24 -0.46 15.44
C LEU A 401 -6.81 -0.47 14.87
N SER A 402 -6.46 0.54 14.08
CA SER A 402 -5.11 0.65 13.50
C SER A 402 -4.06 0.91 14.57
N PHE A 403 -4.34 1.77 15.55
CA PHE A 403 -3.43 2.04 16.67
C PHE A 403 -3.23 0.78 17.55
N CYS A 404 -4.29 0.05 17.89
CA CYS A 404 -4.18 -1.22 18.60
C CYS A 404 -3.36 -2.25 17.82
N GLY A 405 -3.59 -2.38 16.51
CA GLY A 405 -2.81 -3.27 15.66
C GLY A 405 -1.33 -2.90 15.62
N LEU A 406 -1.02 -1.62 15.40
CA LEU A 406 0.36 -1.12 15.41
C LEU A 406 1.03 -1.29 16.78
N PHE A 407 0.31 -1.07 17.86
CA PHE A 407 0.83 -1.26 19.21
C PHE A 407 1.22 -2.72 19.48
N ILE A 408 0.37 -3.68 19.07
CA ILE A 408 0.67 -5.11 19.20
C ILE A 408 1.90 -5.47 18.36
N ILE A 409 1.98 -5.01 17.10
CA ILE A 409 3.12 -5.25 16.22
C ILE A 409 4.40 -4.67 16.86
N ASN A 410 4.32 -3.46 17.42
CA ASN A 410 5.46 -2.78 18.02
C ASN A 410 6.06 -3.53 19.22
N ILE A 411 5.23 -4.21 20.02
CA ILE A 411 5.72 -5.05 21.12
C ILE A 411 6.68 -6.13 20.59
N PHE A 412 6.30 -6.83 19.51
CA PHE A 412 7.16 -7.85 18.90
C PHE A 412 8.43 -7.26 18.29
N LEU A 413 8.34 -6.07 17.68
CA LEU A 413 9.50 -5.37 17.11
C LEU A 413 10.50 -4.92 18.21
N ILE A 414 10.01 -4.47 19.37
CA ILE A 414 10.84 -4.09 20.51
C ILE A 414 11.57 -5.31 21.09
N ILE A 415 10.88 -6.45 21.24
CA ILE A 415 11.48 -7.70 21.74
C ILE A 415 12.68 -8.11 20.88
N GLU A 416 12.55 -8.00 19.56
CA GLU A 416 13.62 -8.37 18.60
C GLU A 416 14.67 -7.26 18.38
N LYS A 417 14.53 -6.13 19.07
CA LYS A 417 15.37 -4.94 18.86
C LYS A 417 15.48 -4.53 17.38
N ALA A 418 14.34 -4.54 16.70
CA ALA A 418 14.23 -4.16 15.30
C ALA A 418 14.43 -2.66 15.09
N SER A 419 14.98 -2.25 13.94
CA SER A 419 15.11 -0.82 13.59
C SER A 419 13.78 -0.13 13.37
N SER A 420 12.77 -0.89 12.92
CA SER A 420 11.41 -0.43 12.66
C SER A 420 10.54 -0.30 13.92
N ALA A 421 11.08 -0.58 15.12
CA ALA A 421 10.35 -0.37 16.36
C ALA A 421 10.12 1.12 16.60
N PHE A 422 8.86 1.48 16.90
CA PHE A 422 8.48 2.85 17.28
C PHE A 422 8.96 3.16 18.68
N ASN A 423 9.60 4.30 18.86
CA ASN A 423 9.89 4.83 20.18
C ASN A 423 8.59 5.31 20.84
N PHE A 424 8.60 5.42 22.17
CA PHE A 424 7.44 5.94 22.92
C PHE A 424 7.01 7.33 22.45
N MET A 425 7.96 8.22 22.13
CA MET A 425 7.69 9.57 21.62
C MET A 425 7.01 9.56 20.26
N ASP A 426 7.37 8.61 19.38
CA ASP A 426 6.75 8.46 18.07
C ASP A 426 5.28 8.03 18.21
N LEU A 427 4.98 7.06 19.06
CA LEU A 427 3.61 6.64 19.36
C LEU A 427 2.78 7.76 20.00
N LEU A 428 3.38 8.50 20.93
CA LEU A 428 2.73 9.65 21.56
C LEU A 428 2.43 10.74 20.52
N SER A 429 3.35 11.04 19.63
CA SER A 429 3.16 12.04 18.56
C SER A 429 2.01 11.66 17.62
N LEU A 430 1.88 10.38 17.26
CA LEU A 430 0.78 9.86 16.46
C LEU A 430 -0.58 10.00 17.18
N LEU A 431 -0.63 9.71 18.47
CA LEU A 431 -1.84 9.85 19.26
C LEU A 431 -2.26 11.31 19.38
N LEU A 432 -1.31 12.23 19.65
CA LEU A 432 -1.56 13.67 19.69
C LEU A 432 -2.03 14.20 18.33
N PHE A 433 -1.40 13.77 17.24
CA PHE A 433 -1.80 14.14 15.89
C PHE A 433 -3.25 13.70 15.58
N TRP A 434 -3.63 12.48 15.95
CA TRP A 434 -5.00 12.03 15.84
C TRP A 434 -5.97 12.87 16.68
N MET A 435 -5.62 13.13 17.96
CA MET A 435 -6.49 13.83 18.89
C MET A 435 -6.73 15.30 18.51
N PHE A 436 -5.69 16.00 18.04
CA PHE A 436 -5.78 17.45 17.75
C PHE A 436 -6.16 17.77 16.30
N LEU A 437 -5.94 16.87 15.35
CA LEU A 437 -6.22 17.12 13.94
C LEU A 437 -7.41 16.30 13.43
N ILE A 438 -7.32 14.98 13.47
CA ILE A 438 -8.30 14.10 12.83
C ILE A 438 -9.64 14.12 13.58
N PHE A 439 -9.59 13.99 14.89
CA PHE A 439 -10.79 13.94 15.74
C PHE A 439 -11.67 15.20 15.59
N PRO A 440 -11.16 16.44 15.72
CA PRO A 440 -12.00 17.64 15.55
C PRO A 440 -12.51 17.82 14.12
N LEU A 441 -11.74 17.44 13.08
CA LEU A 441 -12.20 17.51 11.70
C LEU A 441 -13.39 16.59 11.44
N ILE A 442 -13.36 15.36 11.95
CA ILE A 442 -14.48 14.41 11.82
C ILE A 442 -15.70 14.91 12.59
N LEU A 443 -15.52 15.45 13.79
CA LEU A 443 -16.64 16.03 14.57
C LEU A 443 -17.24 17.22 13.85
N PHE A 444 -16.43 18.10 13.30
CA PHE A 444 -16.90 19.24 12.54
C PHE A 444 -17.65 18.81 11.27
N GLY A 445 -17.14 17.80 10.56
CA GLY A 445 -17.83 17.18 9.44
C GLY A 445 -19.18 16.58 9.85
N SER A 446 -19.25 15.89 10.98
CA SER A 446 -20.48 15.32 11.53
C SER A 446 -21.51 16.39 11.91
N PHE A 447 -21.05 17.51 12.49
CA PHE A 447 -21.90 18.67 12.79
C PHE A 447 -22.50 19.26 11.50
N LEU A 448 -21.68 19.51 10.48
CA LEU A 448 -22.14 20.02 9.18
C LEU A 448 -23.14 19.06 8.50
N GLY A 449 -22.83 17.76 8.55
CA GLY A 449 -23.70 16.72 8.01
C GLY A 449 -25.08 16.72 8.65
N PHE A 450 -25.12 16.81 9.96
CA PHE A 450 -26.39 16.79 10.72
C PHE A 450 -27.18 18.08 10.59
N LYS A 451 -26.51 19.25 10.47
CA LYS A 451 -27.16 20.54 10.26
C LYS A 451 -27.73 20.71 8.85
N SER A 452 -27.20 20.01 7.85
CA SER A 452 -27.66 20.10 6.47
C SER A 452 -29.01 19.39 6.25
N LYS A 453 -29.75 19.74 5.17
CA LYS A 453 -31.08 19.20 4.86
C LYS A 453 -31.07 17.66 4.85
N GLU A 454 -32.05 17.04 5.47
CA GLU A 454 -32.21 15.58 5.50
C GLU A 454 -32.36 14.98 4.10
N ILE A 455 -31.81 13.79 3.90
CA ILE A 455 -32.04 13.00 2.69
C ILE A 455 -33.44 12.42 2.80
N LYS A 456 -34.38 12.88 1.95
CA LYS A 456 -35.73 12.34 1.93
C LYS A 456 -35.77 11.00 1.23
N ALA A 457 -36.40 10.01 1.87
CA ALA A 457 -36.75 8.75 1.22
C ALA A 457 -37.87 9.00 0.19
N PRO A 458 -37.87 8.33 -0.96
CA PRO A 458 -38.92 8.49 -1.96
C PRO A 458 -40.27 7.95 -1.48
N CYS A 459 -40.29 6.95 -0.61
CA CYS A 459 -41.47 6.32 -0.07
C CYS A 459 -41.58 6.51 1.45
N LYS A 460 -42.79 6.61 1.99
CA LYS A 460 -43.03 6.65 3.44
C LYS A 460 -42.83 5.26 4.04
N THR A 461 -42.18 5.18 5.19
CA THR A 461 -42.01 3.90 5.90
C THR A 461 -43.26 3.51 6.67
N ASN A 462 -43.72 2.26 6.52
CA ASN A 462 -44.85 1.72 7.26
C ASN A 462 -44.53 1.62 8.77
N PRO A 463 -45.49 1.81 9.66
CA PRO A 463 -45.30 1.63 11.10
C PRO A 463 -44.99 0.16 11.46
N ILE A 464 -45.68 -0.79 10.83
CA ILE A 464 -45.53 -2.23 11.06
C ILE A 464 -44.66 -2.83 9.95
N PRO A 465 -43.59 -3.59 10.26
CA PRO A 465 -42.76 -4.25 9.26
C PRO A 465 -43.51 -5.39 8.59
N SER A 466 -43.34 -5.54 7.27
CA SER A 466 -43.87 -6.68 6.52
C SER A 466 -43.16 -7.99 6.91
N TYR A 467 -43.87 -9.11 6.73
CA TYR A 467 -43.30 -10.45 6.94
C TYR A 467 -42.24 -10.74 5.87
N ILE A 468 -41.11 -11.32 6.28
CA ILE A 468 -40.05 -11.75 5.36
C ILE A 468 -40.32 -13.23 5.02
N SER A 469 -40.56 -13.52 3.74
CA SER A 469 -40.79 -14.89 3.25
C SER A 469 -39.50 -15.75 3.32
N ASP A 470 -39.72 -17.06 3.33
CA ASP A 470 -38.61 -18.03 3.26
C ASP A 470 -37.88 -17.91 1.92
N LYS A 471 -36.53 -17.95 2.02
CA LYS A 471 -35.68 -17.75 0.86
C LYS A 471 -35.18 -19.07 0.29
N PRO A 472 -34.95 -19.12 -1.03
CA PRO A 472 -34.30 -20.26 -1.63
C PRO A 472 -32.86 -20.39 -1.09
N TRP A 473 -32.36 -21.62 -1.04
CA TRP A 473 -31.05 -21.97 -0.47
C TRP A 473 -29.87 -21.18 -1.07
N TYR A 474 -29.93 -20.82 -2.36
CA TYR A 474 -28.89 -20.06 -3.07
C TYR A 474 -28.83 -18.59 -2.65
N LEU A 475 -29.88 -18.03 -2.02
CA LEU A 475 -29.88 -16.69 -1.41
C LEU A 475 -29.49 -16.69 0.07
N ASN A 476 -29.05 -17.85 0.59
CA ASN A 476 -28.49 -17.87 1.95
C ASN A 476 -27.27 -16.94 1.99
N TYR A 477 -27.31 -15.93 2.89
CA TYR A 477 -26.32 -14.85 2.92
C TYR A 477 -24.89 -15.37 3.09
N LYS A 478 -24.64 -16.48 3.81
CA LYS A 478 -23.32 -17.07 4.00
C LYS A 478 -22.73 -17.62 2.68
N LEU A 479 -23.55 -18.30 1.92
CA LEU A 479 -23.18 -18.86 0.62
C LEU A 479 -22.93 -17.73 -0.39
N VAL A 480 -23.79 -16.71 -0.39
CA VAL A 480 -23.67 -15.55 -1.25
C VAL A 480 -22.35 -14.80 -0.97
N ILE A 481 -22.03 -14.51 0.30
CA ILE A 481 -20.77 -13.86 0.68
C ILE A 481 -19.56 -14.67 0.17
N PHE A 482 -19.62 -15.99 0.27
CA PHE A 482 -18.55 -16.85 -0.20
C PHE A 482 -18.38 -16.79 -1.73
N ILE A 483 -19.45 -16.92 -2.50
CA ILE A 483 -19.38 -16.89 -3.98
C ILE A 483 -18.98 -15.51 -4.49
N THR A 484 -19.59 -14.46 -3.96
CA THR A 484 -19.33 -13.07 -4.41
C THR A 484 -17.89 -12.63 -4.13
N GLY A 485 -17.32 -13.12 -3.02
CA GLY A 485 -15.94 -12.84 -2.65
C GLY A 485 -14.93 -13.38 -3.66
N ILE A 486 -15.15 -14.58 -4.22
CA ILE A 486 -14.26 -15.14 -5.26
C ILE A 486 -14.21 -14.23 -6.49
N ILE A 487 -15.38 -13.81 -6.99
CA ILE A 487 -15.49 -13.01 -8.22
C ILE A 487 -14.75 -11.68 -8.05
N SER A 488 -15.02 -11.00 -6.93
CA SER A 488 -14.36 -9.73 -6.62
C SER A 488 -12.85 -9.90 -6.43
N PHE A 489 -12.41 -10.94 -5.73
CA PHE A 489 -11.00 -11.20 -5.48
C PHE A 489 -10.24 -11.50 -6.78
N ALA A 490 -10.83 -12.28 -7.70
CA ALA A 490 -10.21 -12.64 -8.96
C ALA A 490 -9.82 -11.41 -9.80
N SER A 491 -10.61 -10.35 -9.74
CA SER A 491 -10.35 -9.11 -10.48
C SER A 491 -9.10 -8.35 -10.01
N PHE A 492 -8.74 -8.48 -8.73
CA PHE A 492 -7.62 -7.76 -8.13
C PHE A 492 -6.40 -8.64 -7.85
N PHE A 493 -6.51 -9.95 -8.08
CA PHE A 493 -5.49 -10.94 -7.71
C PHE A 493 -4.10 -10.63 -8.27
N VAL A 494 -4.01 -10.23 -9.54
CA VAL A 494 -2.74 -9.93 -10.21
C VAL A 494 -2.01 -8.79 -9.51
N GLU A 495 -2.71 -7.68 -9.28
CA GLU A 495 -2.14 -6.50 -8.61
C GLU A 495 -1.79 -6.79 -7.15
N LEU A 496 -2.63 -7.58 -6.46
CA LEU A 496 -2.35 -8.00 -5.10
C LEU A 496 -1.03 -8.77 -5.01
N ASN A 497 -0.74 -9.68 -5.95
CA ASN A 497 0.51 -10.42 -5.95
C ASN A 497 1.72 -9.49 -6.14
N TYR A 498 1.60 -8.44 -6.97
CA TYR A 498 2.65 -7.43 -7.11
C TYR A 498 2.83 -6.59 -5.85
N ILE A 499 1.73 -6.18 -5.20
CA ILE A 499 1.77 -5.45 -3.92
C ILE A 499 2.47 -6.31 -2.86
N MET A 500 2.15 -7.60 -2.77
CA MET A 500 2.78 -8.53 -1.82
C MET A 500 4.28 -8.70 -2.08
N ASN A 501 4.70 -8.81 -3.34
CA ASN A 501 6.11 -8.86 -3.69
C ASN A 501 6.84 -7.54 -3.37
N SER A 502 6.19 -6.40 -3.58
CA SER A 502 6.74 -5.09 -3.23
C SER A 502 6.90 -4.92 -1.72
N LEU A 503 5.91 -5.35 -0.96
CA LEU A 503 5.88 -5.19 0.50
C LEU A 503 6.88 -6.12 1.21
N TRP A 504 6.93 -7.41 0.80
CA TRP A 504 7.66 -8.45 1.53
C TRP A 504 8.98 -8.87 0.90
N ARG A 505 9.18 -8.63 -0.40
CA ARG A 505 10.41 -8.95 -1.13
C ARG A 505 11.21 -7.72 -1.53
N HIS A 506 10.84 -6.55 -1.03
CA HIS A 506 11.47 -5.27 -1.33
C HIS A 506 11.62 -4.98 -2.84
N GLN A 507 10.78 -5.63 -3.67
CA GLN A 507 10.73 -5.34 -5.10
C GLN A 507 10.09 -4.00 -5.34
N ILE A 508 10.70 -3.18 -6.21
CA ILE A 508 10.17 -1.86 -6.50
C ILE A 508 8.95 -1.99 -7.39
N TYR A 509 7.75 -1.69 -6.83
CA TYR A 509 6.53 -1.56 -7.60
C TYR A 509 6.42 -0.12 -8.12
N TYR A 510 6.50 0.05 -9.44
CA TYR A 510 6.61 1.38 -10.03
C TYR A 510 5.46 1.76 -10.97
N ILE A 511 4.36 1.03 -10.95
CA ILE A 511 3.27 1.22 -11.92
C ILE A 511 2.00 1.67 -11.19
N ALA A 512 2.06 2.87 -10.60
CA ALA A 512 0.95 3.49 -9.88
C ALA A 512 -0.32 3.61 -10.74
N THR A 513 -0.16 3.83 -12.06
CA THR A 513 -1.28 3.92 -13.00
C THR A 513 -2.10 2.63 -13.04
N PHE A 514 -1.45 1.47 -13.14
CA PHE A 514 -2.16 0.19 -13.14
C PHE A 514 -2.82 -0.08 -11.79
N LEU A 515 -2.15 0.28 -10.69
CA LEU A 515 -2.70 0.13 -9.36
C LEU A 515 -3.95 1.00 -9.15
N LEU A 516 -3.95 2.25 -9.61
CA LEU A 516 -5.12 3.13 -9.52
C LEU A 516 -6.30 2.57 -10.32
N ILE A 517 -6.06 2.17 -11.57
CA ILE A 517 -7.11 1.64 -12.45
C ILE A 517 -7.69 0.35 -11.84
N SER A 518 -6.84 -0.60 -11.48
CA SER A 518 -7.28 -1.89 -10.92
C SER A 518 -7.98 -1.72 -9.58
N PHE A 519 -7.55 -0.78 -8.73
CA PHE A 519 -8.23 -0.46 -7.47
C PHE A 519 -9.65 0.08 -7.71
N ILE A 520 -9.82 1.03 -8.64
CA ILE A 520 -11.14 1.58 -8.98
C ILE A 520 -12.04 0.49 -9.55
N LEU A 521 -11.54 -0.33 -10.49
CA LEU A 521 -12.28 -1.45 -11.08
C LEU A 521 -12.71 -2.47 -10.03
N PHE A 522 -11.82 -2.80 -9.09
CA PHE A 522 -12.11 -3.71 -7.98
C PHE A 522 -13.28 -3.21 -7.11
N VAL A 523 -13.27 -1.93 -6.73
CA VAL A 523 -14.36 -1.34 -5.93
C VAL A 523 -15.66 -1.28 -6.71
N LEU A 524 -15.61 -1.01 -8.03
CA LEU A 524 -16.79 -1.05 -8.90
C LEU A 524 -17.39 -2.46 -8.97
N ILE A 525 -16.58 -3.50 -9.16
CA ILE A 525 -17.04 -4.90 -9.17
C ILE A 525 -17.73 -5.26 -7.84
N CYS A 526 -17.14 -4.89 -6.71
CA CYS A 526 -17.74 -5.12 -5.39
C CYS A 526 -19.13 -4.45 -5.28
N SER A 527 -19.26 -3.25 -5.81
CA SER A 527 -20.53 -2.50 -5.78
C SER A 527 -21.59 -3.09 -6.73
N GLU A 528 -21.22 -3.49 -7.94
CA GLU A 528 -22.12 -4.14 -8.91
C GLU A 528 -22.66 -5.46 -8.36
N ILE A 529 -21.81 -6.29 -7.79
CA ILE A 529 -22.22 -7.55 -7.15
C ILE A 529 -23.17 -7.27 -5.99
N SER A 530 -22.90 -6.25 -5.19
CA SER A 530 -23.79 -5.87 -4.09
C SER A 530 -25.17 -5.43 -4.61
N ILE A 531 -25.23 -4.60 -5.66
CA ILE A 531 -26.48 -4.19 -6.30
C ILE A 531 -27.27 -5.42 -6.78
N MET A 532 -26.62 -6.32 -7.52
CA MET A 532 -27.25 -7.52 -8.07
C MET A 532 -27.88 -8.37 -6.96
N VAL A 533 -27.11 -8.68 -5.92
CA VAL A 533 -27.59 -9.54 -4.83
C VAL A 533 -28.69 -8.86 -4.03
N ILE A 534 -28.57 -7.56 -3.74
CA ILE A 534 -29.62 -6.83 -3.00
C ILE A 534 -30.90 -6.74 -3.81
N PHE A 535 -30.80 -6.48 -5.12
CA PHE A 535 -31.97 -6.48 -5.99
C PHE A 535 -32.69 -7.85 -5.98
N LEU A 536 -31.95 -8.96 -6.08
CA LEU A 536 -32.51 -10.30 -5.93
C LEU A 536 -33.18 -10.50 -4.56
N ASN A 537 -32.56 -10.06 -3.46
CA ASN A 537 -33.18 -10.14 -2.12
C ASN A 537 -34.50 -9.34 -2.04
N LEU A 538 -34.55 -8.16 -2.66
CA LEU A 538 -35.78 -7.35 -2.71
C LEU A 538 -36.89 -8.06 -3.51
N CYS A 539 -36.56 -8.75 -4.61
CA CYS A 539 -37.52 -9.55 -5.37
C CYS A 539 -38.10 -10.72 -4.55
N TYR A 540 -37.40 -11.20 -3.52
CA TYR A 540 -37.85 -12.25 -2.60
C TYR A 540 -38.42 -11.70 -1.27
N GLY A 541 -38.77 -10.43 -1.21
CA GLY A 541 -39.43 -9.86 -0.04
C GLY A 541 -38.52 -9.46 1.12
N ASP A 542 -37.20 -9.45 0.95
CA ASP A 542 -36.26 -9.12 2.02
C ASP A 542 -35.79 -7.68 1.96
N TYR A 543 -36.33 -6.83 2.85
CA TYR A 543 -36.00 -5.41 2.98
C TYR A 543 -34.80 -5.13 3.87
N ASN A 544 -34.19 -6.12 4.56
CA ASN A 544 -33.04 -5.95 5.45
C ASN A 544 -31.73 -5.95 4.68
N TRP A 545 -31.50 -4.99 3.82
CA TRP A 545 -30.35 -4.97 2.90
C TRP A 545 -29.11 -4.25 3.42
N TRP A 546 -29.20 -3.36 4.37
CA TRP A 546 -28.12 -2.48 4.80
C TRP A 546 -26.83 -3.21 5.20
N TRP A 547 -26.91 -4.07 6.21
CA TRP A 547 -25.77 -4.88 6.64
C TRP A 547 -25.35 -5.93 5.62
N LYS A 548 -26.30 -6.45 4.86
CA LYS A 548 -26.00 -7.42 3.80
C LYS A 548 -25.17 -6.79 2.70
N SER A 549 -25.52 -5.59 2.25
CA SER A 549 -24.75 -4.84 1.26
C SER A 549 -23.30 -4.59 1.74
N PHE A 550 -23.13 -4.22 3.02
CA PHE A 550 -21.79 -4.02 3.59
C PHE A 550 -20.96 -5.31 3.59
N LEU A 551 -21.54 -6.42 4.01
CA LEU A 551 -20.83 -7.72 4.09
C LEU A 551 -20.59 -8.33 2.70
N ILE A 552 -21.50 -8.18 1.75
CA ILE A 552 -21.33 -8.66 0.38
C ILE A 552 -20.23 -7.85 -0.32
N GLY A 553 -20.27 -6.52 -0.22
CA GLY A 553 -19.22 -5.67 -0.77
C GLY A 553 -17.86 -5.92 -0.14
N GLY A 554 -17.81 -6.22 1.17
CA GLY A 554 -16.59 -6.58 1.90
C GLY A 554 -16.16 -8.06 1.77
N SER A 555 -16.90 -8.89 1.06
CA SER A 555 -16.64 -10.35 0.95
C SER A 555 -15.26 -10.76 0.43
N PRO A 556 -14.58 -10.00 -0.48
CA PRO A 556 -13.25 -10.37 -0.96
C PRO A 556 -12.20 -10.47 0.15
N VAL A 557 -12.43 -9.87 1.32
CA VAL A 557 -11.51 -9.94 2.48
C VAL A 557 -11.23 -11.38 2.91
N ILE A 558 -12.20 -12.27 2.81
CA ILE A 558 -12.02 -13.69 3.15
C ILE A 558 -10.90 -14.29 2.29
N TYR A 559 -10.91 -13.98 1.00
CA TYR A 559 -9.91 -14.49 0.04
C TYR A 559 -8.57 -13.76 0.16
N PHE A 560 -8.56 -12.50 0.58
CA PHE A 560 -7.34 -11.79 0.94
C PHE A 560 -6.62 -12.49 2.10
N ILE A 561 -7.36 -12.87 3.14
CA ILE A 561 -6.81 -13.60 4.29
C ILE A 561 -6.29 -14.97 3.85
N LEU A 562 -7.06 -15.72 3.07
CA LEU A 562 -6.64 -17.05 2.55
C LEU A 562 -5.37 -16.92 1.69
N PHE A 563 -5.32 -15.96 0.79
CA PHE A 563 -4.14 -15.71 -0.04
C PHE A 563 -2.94 -15.29 0.81
N SER A 564 -3.15 -14.47 1.83
CA SER A 564 -2.11 -14.08 2.79
C SER A 564 -1.50 -15.30 3.49
N ILE A 565 -2.31 -16.27 3.90
CA ILE A 565 -1.84 -17.52 4.52
C ILE A 565 -1.00 -18.33 3.51
N ILE A 566 -1.46 -18.47 2.27
CA ILE A 566 -0.71 -19.19 1.21
C ILE A 566 0.63 -18.49 0.94
N TYR A 567 0.61 -17.16 0.88
CA TYR A 567 1.81 -16.36 0.62
C TYR A 567 2.82 -16.43 1.78
N PHE A 568 2.34 -16.55 3.03
CA PHE A 568 3.18 -16.76 4.20
C PHE A 568 4.06 -18.01 4.07
N PHE A 569 3.48 -19.12 3.65
CA PHE A 569 4.26 -20.35 3.41
C PHE A 569 5.26 -20.21 2.27
N LYS A 570 4.94 -19.41 1.24
CA LYS A 570 5.84 -19.14 0.12
C LYS A 570 7.07 -18.29 0.53
N LEU A 571 6.95 -17.48 1.57
CA LEU A 571 8.04 -16.64 2.07
C LEU A 571 9.05 -17.40 2.94
N ASN A 572 8.74 -18.63 3.39
CA ASN A 572 9.58 -19.42 4.29
C ASN A 572 10.03 -18.63 5.53
N ILE A 573 9.12 -17.88 6.13
CA ILE A 573 9.40 -17.04 7.28
C ILE A 573 9.77 -17.91 8.48
N THR A 574 10.94 -17.66 9.05
CA THR A 574 11.42 -18.31 10.27
C THR A 574 11.35 -17.36 11.46
N GLY A 575 10.75 -17.80 12.55
CA GLY A 575 10.64 -17.02 13.79
C GLY A 575 9.23 -16.51 14.09
N PHE A 576 8.85 -16.64 15.36
CA PHE A 576 7.52 -16.26 15.85
C PHE A 576 7.25 -14.76 15.71
N SER A 577 8.24 -13.92 16.03
CA SER A 577 8.11 -12.46 15.94
C SER A 577 7.88 -11.98 14.51
N SER A 578 8.62 -12.54 13.53
CA SER A 578 8.42 -12.24 12.10
C SER A 578 7.03 -12.67 11.63
N ALA A 579 6.55 -13.86 12.05
CA ALA A 579 5.21 -14.32 11.74
C ALA A 579 4.13 -13.40 12.33
N SER A 580 4.31 -12.93 13.57
CA SER A 580 3.37 -12.01 14.24
C SER A 580 3.29 -10.66 13.54
N VAL A 581 4.43 -10.10 13.12
CA VAL A 581 4.49 -8.84 12.33
C VAL A 581 3.78 -9.01 10.99
N TYR A 582 4.03 -10.12 10.29
CA TYR A 582 3.34 -10.43 9.04
C TYR A 582 1.82 -10.50 9.22
N CYS A 583 1.35 -11.29 10.18
CA CYS A 583 -0.08 -11.45 10.46
C CYS A 583 -0.73 -10.11 10.87
N GLY A 584 -0.04 -9.30 11.65
CA GLY A 584 -0.52 -7.98 12.07
C GLY A 584 -0.71 -7.02 10.89
N ILE A 585 0.28 -6.89 10.02
CA ILE A 585 0.21 -6.02 8.85
C ILE A 585 -0.86 -6.51 7.86
N MET A 586 -0.91 -7.84 7.58
CA MET A 586 -1.92 -8.41 6.69
C MET A 586 -3.33 -8.29 7.27
N GLY A 587 -3.47 -8.37 8.60
CA GLY A 587 -4.72 -8.09 9.30
C GLY A 587 -5.20 -6.66 9.12
N LEU A 588 -4.30 -5.67 9.24
CA LEU A 588 -4.63 -4.26 9.00
C LEU A 588 -5.05 -4.00 7.54
N ILE A 589 -4.33 -4.56 6.55
CA ILE A 589 -4.70 -4.46 5.14
C ILE A 589 -6.08 -5.06 4.89
N SER A 590 -6.39 -6.21 5.51
CA SER A 590 -7.69 -6.87 5.40
C SER A 590 -8.82 -6.01 5.99
N ILE A 591 -8.60 -5.33 7.10
CA ILE A 591 -9.56 -4.39 7.70
C ILE A 591 -9.79 -3.19 6.77
N ILE A 592 -8.73 -2.62 6.20
CA ILE A 592 -8.84 -1.51 5.24
C ILE A 592 -9.68 -1.91 4.03
N THR A 593 -9.43 -3.08 3.44
CA THR A 593 -10.21 -3.56 2.29
C THR A 593 -11.67 -3.81 2.63
N LEU A 594 -11.97 -4.36 3.82
CA LEU A 594 -13.34 -4.53 4.31
C LEU A 594 -14.08 -3.18 4.39
N PHE A 595 -13.44 -2.18 4.98
CA PHE A 595 -14.06 -0.86 5.16
C PHE A 595 -14.28 -0.17 3.82
N VAL A 596 -13.29 -0.18 2.94
CA VAL A 596 -13.39 0.46 1.62
C VAL A 596 -14.47 -0.20 0.78
N CYS A 597 -14.37 -1.51 0.52
CA CYS A 597 -15.29 -2.20 -0.36
C CYS A 597 -16.70 -2.26 0.22
N GLY A 598 -16.83 -2.53 1.54
CA GLY A 598 -18.12 -2.58 2.20
C GLY A 598 -18.85 -1.23 2.20
N SER A 599 -18.14 -0.14 2.52
CA SER A 599 -18.76 1.19 2.59
C SER A 599 -19.20 1.72 1.23
N ILE A 600 -18.34 1.61 0.21
CA ILE A 600 -18.67 2.09 -1.14
C ILE A 600 -19.81 1.27 -1.73
N SER A 601 -19.82 -0.05 -1.52
CA SER A 601 -20.93 -0.91 -1.95
C SER A 601 -22.25 -0.51 -1.31
N VAL A 602 -22.29 -0.17 -0.02
CA VAL A 602 -23.52 0.34 0.63
C VAL A 602 -23.97 1.66 0.03
N LEU A 603 -23.05 2.61 -0.20
CA LEU A 603 -23.36 3.92 -0.76
C LEU A 603 -23.94 3.81 -2.17
N ILE A 604 -23.32 3.02 -3.03
CA ILE A 604 -23.76 2.82 -4.41
C ILE A 604 -25.10 2.06 -4.43
N THR A 605 -25.25 1.01 -3.62
CA THR A 605 -26.52 0.28 -3.48
C THR A 605 -27.63 1.21 -2.96
N PHE A 606 -27.34 2.10 -2.01
CA PHE A 606 -28.33 3.09 -1.53
C PHE A 606 -28.78 4.03 -2.64
N ILE A 607 -27.85 4.54 -3.45
CA ILE A 607 -28.19 5.39 -4.60
C ILE A 607 -29.06 4.62 -5.59
N PHE A 608 -28.71 3.37 -5.89
CA PHE A 608 -29.45 2.50 -6.78
C PHE A 608 -30.89 2.22 -6.28
N VAL A 609 -31.03 1.80 -5.03
CA VAL A 609 -32.33 1.54 -4.40
C VAL A 609 -33.17 2.82 -4.39
N LYS A 610 -32.58 3.96 -4.01
CA LYS A 610 -33.29 5.24 -4.05
C LYS A 610 -33.74 5.60 -5.46
N PHE A 611 -32.93 5.35 -6.47
CA PHE A 611 -33.24 5.62 -7.87
C PHE A 611 -34.44 4.78 -8.34
N ILE A 612 -34.44 3.46 -8.10
CA ILE A 612 -35.51 2.55 -8.51
C ILE A 612 -36.83 2.98 -7.88
N TYR A 613 -36.84 3.13 -6.54
CA TYR A 613 -38.08 3.47 -5.83
C TYR A 613 -38.58 4.90 -6.07
N SER A 614 -37.70 5.81 -6.55
CA SER A 614 -38.16 7.16 -6.96
C SER A 614 -38.92 7.17 -8.27
N LYS A 615 -38.86 6.10 -9.07
CA LYS A 615 -39.54 5.97 -10.35
C LYS A 615 -40.90 5.24 -10.24
N ILE A 616 -41.20 4.67 -9.08
CA ILE A 616 -42.50 4.04 -8.83
C ILE A 616 -43.52 5.16 -8.64
N LYS A 617 -44.56 5.17 -9.46
CA LYS A 617 -45.76 5.94 -9.18
C LYS A 617 -46.54 5.19 -8.09
N ILE A 618 -46.61 5.75 -6.89
CA ILE A 618 -47.46 5.27 -5.81
C ILE A 618 -48.75 6.02 -6.02
N ASP A 619 -49.75 5.32 -6.57
CA ASP A 619 -51.15 5.82 -6.63
C ASP A 619 -51.76 5.82 -5.24
#